data_5d092c385695f80d61e603d4ea33ca75
#
_entry.id   5d092c385695f80d61e603d4ea33ca75
#
_cell.length_a   1.000
_cell.length_b   1.000
_cell.length_c   1.000
_cell.angle_alpha   90.00
_cell.angle_beta   90.00
_cell.angle_gamma   90.00
#
_symmetry.space_group_name_H-M   'P 1'
#
loop_
_entity.id
_entity.type
_entity.pdbx_description
1 polymer ?
#
loop_
_entity_poly.entity_id
_entity_poly.type
_entity_poly.pdbx_seq_one_letter_code
_entity_poly.pdbx_strand_id
1 'polypeptide(L)'
;MPLADVFSLLVLGQGKSGLDVARWALAHPERVNAVTVYGGGTSEPNDATRALEAAGASFVYGTEQVEGAYDVCVTCPGISEFSGFFKAGREHAAQIMGEPEFAYRLSTDNWIAITGTNGKTTTTSLTDYLLKAAGEASVAVGNIGEPPINEIDGRAHNEWFVAELSSYQIATTTELHPRVAVLLNITPDHLGWHKSHKNYALAKIKLFDNMVDDDLVVVDVEDAGIHEFDEYIYTPGRRICKVAFDEPEGEDAAFVRDGKMIVRLKGVETPVSYTHLRAHETDQYL
;
A
#
# COMPACT_ATOMS: atom_id res chain seq x y z
N MET A 1 -9.59 14.76 0.04
CA MET A 1 -9.42 16.18 -0.42
C MET A 1 -8.12 16.25 -1.19
N PRO A 2 -8.09 16.75 -2.44
CA PRO A 2 -6.88 16.77 -3.26
C PRO A 2 -5.75 17.55 -2.56
N LEU A 3 -4.50 17.21 -2.89
CA LEU A 3 -3.35 17.99 -2.44
C LEU A 3 -3.39 19.37 -3.09
N ALA A 4 -3.03 20.40 -2.32
CA ALA A 4 -2.84 21.74 -2.89
C ALA A 4 -1.71 21.76 -3.91
N ASP A 5 -1.69 22.73 -4.82
CA ASP A 5 -0.61 22.87 -5.80
C ASP A 5 0.73 23.09 -5.13
N VAL A 6 0.76 23.88 -4.06
CA VAL A 6 1.91 24.08 -3.19
C VAL A 6 1.49 23.90 -1.74
N PHE A 7 2.25 23.15 -0.96
CA PHE A 7 1.93 22.83 0.43
C PHE A 7 3.17 22.77 1.32
N SER A 8 2.96 22.94 2.62
CA SER A 8 3.94 22.66 3.68
C SER A 8 3.80 21.21 4.13
N LEU A 9 4.94 20.52 4.29
CA LEU A 9 5.00 19.10 4.60
C LEU A 9 5.57 18.86 6.00
N LEU A 10 4.81 18.15 6.81
CA LEU A 10 5.24 17.50 8.04
C LEU A 10 5.51 16.03 7.77
N VAL A 11 6.63 15.49 8.23
CA VAL A 11 6.92 14.06 8.21
C VAL A 11 7.06 13.55 9.64
N LEU A 12 6.35 12.48 9.99
CA LEU A 12 6.50 11.79 11.27
C LEU A 12 7.35 10.53 11.10
N GLY A 13 8.46 10.50 11.82
CA GLY A 13 9.44 9.41 11.81
C GLY A 13 10.58 9.64 10.81
N GLN A 14 11.78 9.23 11.23
CA GLN A 14 13.01 9.26 10.43
C GLN A 14 13.42 7.88 9.88
N GLY A 15 12.43 6.99 9.67
CA GLY A 15 12.62 5.72 8.97
C GLY A 15 12.76 5.92 7.46
N LYS A 16 13.08 4.83 6.72
CA LYS A 16 13.33 4.88 5.27
C LYS A 16 12.23 5.67 4.53
N SER A 17 10.96 5.28 4.66
CA SER A 17 9.84 5.93 3.96
C SER A 17 9.70 7.43 4.31
N GLY A 18 9.91 7.83 5.57
CA GLY A 18 9.85 9.25 5.96
C GLY A 18 10.98 10.07 5.36
N LEU A 19 12.21 9.52 5.35
CA LEU A 19 13.36 10.20 4.74
C LEU A 19 13.23 10.24 3.21
N ASP A 20 12.64 9.23 2.57
CA ASP A 20 12.39 9.22 1.13
C ASP A 20 11.35 10.28 0.75
N VAL A 21 10.27 10.42 1.52
CA VAL A 21 9.28 11.50 1.37
C VAL A 21 9.91 12.88 1.53
N ALA A 22 10.77 13.07 2.55
CA ALA A 22 11.46 14.34 2.75
C ALA A 22 12.42 14.64 1.60
N ARG A 23 13.11 13.64 1.06
CA ARG A 23 14.00 13.78 -0.10
C ARG A 23 13.24 14.18 -1.35
N TRP A 24 12.13 13.49 -1.63
CA TRP A 24 11.24 13.85 -2.74
C TRP A 24 10.74 15.29 -2.61
N ALA A 25 10.29 15.69 -1.44
CA ALA A 25 9.78 17.03 -1.19
C ALA A 25 10.85 18.13 -1.42
N LEU A 26 12.10 17.90 -1.02
CA LEU A 26 13.20 18.81 -1.28
C LEU A 26 13.58 18.90 -2.77
N ALA A 27 13.35 17.82 -3.52
CA ALA A 27 13.56 17.80 -4.98
C ALA A 27 12.43 18.55 -5.75
N HIS A 28 11.30 18.82 -5.09
CA HIS A 28 10.12 19.46 -5.70
C HIS A 28 9.71 20.77 -5.00
N PRO A 29 10.60 21.79 -4.98
CA PRO A 29 10.31 23.08 -4.31
C PRO A 29 9.13 23.83 -4.95
N GLU A 30 8.74 23.50 -6.17
CA GLU A 30 7.53 23.99 -6.84
C GLU A 30 6.25 23.43 -6.25
N ARG A 31 6.32 22.29 -5.54
CA ARG A 31 5.20 21.60 -4.89
C ARG A 31 5.23 21.73 -3.37
N VAL A 32 6.44 21.74 -2.77
CA VAL A 32 6.62 21.74 -1.31
C VAL A 32 7.45 22.95 -0.89
N ASN A 33 6.81 23.91 -0.24
CA ASN A 33 7.46 25.15 0.19
C ASN A 33 8.24 25.05 1.51
N ALA A 34 7.94 24.02 2.33
CA ALA A 34 8.66 23.75 3.57
C ALA A 34 8.54 22.26 3.95
N VAL A 35 9.64 21.67 4.43
CA VAL A 35 9.70 20.29 4.92
C VAL A 35 10.16 20.29 6.36
N THR A 36 9.36 19.72 7.26
CA THR A 36 9.72 19.52 8.67
C THR A 36 9.56 18.04 9.03
N VAL A 37 10.60 17.44 9.58
CA VAL A 37 10.64 16.05 10.00
C VAL A 37 10.73 15.97 11.52
N TYR A 38 9.76 15.35 12.16
CA TYR A 38 9.82 14.97 13.57
C TYR A 38 10.27 13.51 13.66
N GLY A 39 11.47 13.28 14.21
CA GLY A 39 12.04 11.94 14.28
C GLY A 39 11.36 11.01 15.29
N GLY A 40 10.73 11.56 16.33
CA GLY A 40 10.12 10.84 17.44
C GLY A 40 10.91 10.96 18.75
N GLY A 41 10.35 10.45 19.86
CA GLY A 41 10.83 10.66 21.22
C GLY A 41 12.24 10.15 21.52
N THR A 42 12.73 9.17 20.78
CA THR A 42 14.09 8.59 20.95
C THR A 42 15.00 8.87 19.75
N SER A 43 14.57 9.75 18.85
CA SER A 43 15.34 10.06 17.64
C SER A 43 16.54 10.92 17.92
N GLU A 44 17.61 10.68 17.16
CA GLU A 44 18.86 11.46 17.17
C GLU A 44 19.32 11.74 15.74
N PRO A 45 20.12 12.80 15.49
CA PRO A 45 20.70 13.04 14.17
C PRO A 45 21.59 11.89 13.71
N ASN A 46 21.50 11.54 12.42
CA ASN A 46 22.39 10.60 11.76
C ASN A 46 22.86 11.18 10.40
N ASP A 47 23.69 10.47 9.66
CA ASP A 47 24.25 10.99 8.42
C ASP A 47 23.17 11.27 7.36
N ALA A 48 22.12 10.44 7.29
CA ALA A 48 21.03 10.65 6.34
C ALA A 48 20.18 11.89 6.69
N THR A 49 19.88 12.09 7.99
CA THR A 49 19.13 13.27 8.44
C THR A 49 19.93 14.55 8.26
N ARG A 50 21.25 14.53 8.58
CA ARG A 50 22.14 15.68 8.37
C ARG A 50 22.26 16.07 6.90
N ALA A 51 22.27 15.10 5.99
CA ALA A 51 22.29 15.38 4.56
C ALA A 51 21.00 16.11 4.11
N LEU A 52 19.83 15.72 4.63
CA LEU A 52 18.56 16.38 4.33
C LEU A 52 18.44 17.75 5.00
N GLU A 53 19.00 17.93 6.22
CA GLU A 53 19.12 19.26 6.87
C GLU A 53 19.97 20.21 6.02
N ALA A 54 21.10 19.73 5.55
CA ALA A 54 21.98 20.50 4.66
C ALA A 54 21.31 20.85 3.32
N ALA A 55 20.35 20.02 2.87
CA ALA A 55 19.54 20.26 1.67
C ALA A 55 18.33 21.17 1.92
N GLY A 56 18.03 21.56 3.17
CA GLY A 56 17.00 22.54 3.51
C GLY A 56 15.81 22.00 4.30
N ALA A 57 15.77 20.73 4.70
CA ALA A 57 14.74 20.23 5.61
C ALA A 57 14.98 20.68 7.05
N SER A 58 13.91 20.94 7.78
CA SER A 58 13.96 21.14 9.23
C SER A 58 13.78 19.82 9.96
N PHE A 59 14.63 19.52 10.97
CA PHE A 59 14.47 18.30 11.79
C PHE A 59 14.26 18.66 13.25
N VAL A 60 13.36 17.91 13.89
CA VAL A 60 13.10 17.98 15.33
C VAL A 60 13.29 16.60 15.93
N TYR A 61 14.22 16.50 16.89
CA TYR A 61 14.62 15.23 17.50
C TYR A 61 14.19 15.14 18.98
N GLY A 62 14.09 13.91 19.48
CA GLY A 62 13.89 13.63 20.89
C GLY A 62 12.50 14.00 21.43
N THR A 63 11.53 14.25 20.58
CA THR A 63 10.16 14.61 20.99
C THR A 63 9.12 14.06 20.04
N GLU A 64 7.92 13.80 20.57
CA GLU A 64 6.70 13.48 19.84
C GLU A 64 5.67 14.63 19.89
N GLN A 65 6.04 15.75 20.50
CA GLN A 65 5.20 16.95 20.56
C GLN A 65 5.42 17.77 19.28
N VAL A 66 4.42 17.79 18.42
CA VAL A 66 4.44 18.53 17.17
C VAL A 66 4.02 19.98 17.44
N GLU A 67 4.71 20.93 16.85
CA GLU A 67 4.39 22.36 16.90
C GLU A 67 4.24 22.91 15.47
N GLY A 68 3.57 24.05 15.34
CA GLY A 68 3.32 24.69 14.03
C GLY A 68 2.00 24.27 13.41
N ALA A 69 1.86 24.60 12.12
CA ALA A 69 0.71 24.21 11.30
C ALA A 69 1.20 23.84 9.91
N TYR A 70 0.68 22.74 9.38
CA TYR A 70 1.10 22.15 8.12
C TYR A 70 -0.12 21.81 7.25
N ASP A 71 0.07 21.81 5.96
CA ASP A 71 -0.99 21.42 5.02
C ASP A 71 -1.11 19.89 4.94
N VAL A 72 0.02 19.19 4.90
CA VAL A 72 0.10 17.73 4.75
C VAL A 72 1.03 17.15 5.80
N CYS A 73 0.61 16.08 6.44
CA CYS A 73 1.44 15.22 7.28
C CYS A 73 1.56 13.83 6.66
N VAL A 74 2.79 13.37 6.44
CA VAL A 74 3.07 11.99 6.03
C VAL A 74 3.72 11.23 7.19
N THR A 75 3.13 10.10 7.58
CA THR A 75 3.60 9.29 8.69
C THR A 75 4.32 8.03 8.23
N CYS A 76 5.40 7.68 8.92
CA CYS A 76 6.05 6.37 8.75
C CYS A 76 5.13 5.25 9.23
N PRO A 77 5.13 4.07 8.58
CA PRO A 77 4.19 2.97 8.89
C PRO A 77 4.40 2.36 10.30
N GLY A 78 5.58 2.54 10.91
CA GLY A 78 5.83 2.12 12.29
C GLY A 78 5.06 2.93 13.35
N ILE A 79 4.53 4.11 13.01
CA ILE A 79 3.80 4.99 13.92
C ILE A 79 2.32 4.64 13.84
N SER A 80 1.81 4.03 14.92
CA SER A 80 0.41 3.62 15.00
C SER A 80 -0.55 4.82 15.05
N GLU A 81 -1.66 4.73 14.33
CA GLU A 81 -2.75 5.73 14.37
C GLU A 81 -3.34 5.93 15.78
N PHE A 82 -3.12 4.98 16.67
CA PHE A 82 -3.53 5.05 18.09
C PHE A 82 -2.51 5.75 18.99
N SER A 83 -1.29 6.05 18.49
CA SER A 83 -0.22 6.68 19.27
C SER A 83 -0.47 8.17 19.52
N GLY A 84 0.14 8.71 20.57
CA GLY A 84 0.15 10.15 20.84
C GLY A 84 0.82 10.93 19.73
N PHE A 85 1.89 10.39 19.16
CA PHE A 85 2.65 11.03 18.08
C PHE A 85 1.83 11.20 16.80
N PHE A 86 1.08 10.16 16.39
CA PHE A 86 0.17 10.27 15.25
C PHE A 86 -0.92 11.31 15.49
N LYS A 87 -1.51 11.34 16.71
CA LYS A 87 -2.53 12.32 17.08
C LYS A 87 -1.99 13.74 17.04
N ALA A 88 -0.79 13.96 17.58
CA ALA A 88 -0.11 15.25 17.48
C ALA A 88 0.05 15.70 16.03
N GLY A 89 0.53 14.83 15.13
CA GLY A 89 0.60 15.14 13.69
C GLY A 89 -0.74 15.50 13.07
N ARG A 90 -1.80 14.77 13.45
CA ARG A 90 -3.18 15.04 12.98
C ARG A 90 -3.73 16.38 13.46
N GLU A 91 -3.39 16.81 14.67
CA GLU A 91 -3.84 18.09 15.23
C GLU A 91 -3.14 19.28 14.58
N HIS A 92 -1.93 19.07 14.05
CA HIS A 92 -1.10 20.11 13.46
C HIS A 92 -1.07 20.14 11.94
N ALA A 93 -1.77 19.22 11.25
CA ALA A 93 -1.85 19.17 9.80
C ALA A 93 -3.29 19.13 9.29
N ALA A 94 -3.56 19.79 8.18
CA ALA A 94 -4.89 19.76 7.54
C ALA A 94 -5.26 18.35 7.04
N GLN A 95 -4.25 17.56 6.62
CA GLN A 95 -4.40 16.18 6.18
C GLN A 95 -3.26 15.34 6.76
N ILE A 96 -3.56 14.08 7.15
CA ILE A 96 -2.55 13.11 7.55
C ILE A 96 -2.74 11.79 6.80
N MET A 97 -1.64 11.21 6.33
CA MET A 97 -1.64 9.99 5.53
C MET A 97 -0.32 9.23 5.64
N GLY A 98 -0.31 7.97 5.24
CA GLY A 98 0.92 7.20 5.05
C GLY A 98 1.61 7.52 3.71
N GLU A 99 2.86 7.08 3.55
CA GLU A 99 3.64 7.32 2.34
C GLU A 99 2.96 6.75 1.08
N PRO A 100 2.37 5.51 1.04
CA PRO A 100 1.70 5.01 -0.16
C PRO A 100 0.49 5.82 -0.59
N GLU A 101 -0.26 6.36 0.36
CA GLU A 101 -1.36 7.28 0.08
C GLU A 101 -0.85 8.60 -0.52
N PHE A 102 0.24 9.14 0.05
CA PHE A 102 0.86 10.35 -0.47
C PHE A 102 1.35 10.16 -1.91
N ALA A 103 2.04 9.04 -2.17
CA ALA A 103 2.47 8.66 -3.50
C ALA A 103 1.30 8.49 -4.48
N TYR A 104 0.22 7.80 -4.04
CA TYR A 104 -0.99 7.63 -4.83
C TYR A 104 -1.60 9.00 -5.23
N ARG A 105 -1.68 9.94 -4.31
CA ARG A 105 -2.26 11.28 -4.60
C ARG A 105 -1.41 12.11 -5.55
N LEU A 106 -0.14 11.78 -5.72
CA LEU A 106 0.75 12.38 -6.70
C LEU A 106 0.66 11.68 -8.06
N SER A 107 0.32 10.38 -8.09
CA SER A 107 0.23 9.57 -9.32
C SER A 107 -0.84 8.49 -9.16
N THR A 108 -2.07 8.78 -9.59
CA THR A 108 -3.25 7.95 -9.35
C THR A 108 -3.45 6.79 -10.33
N ASP A 109 -2.70 6.76 -11.44
CA ASP A 109 -2.93 5.81 -12.53
C ASP A 109 -2.41 4.41 -12.20
N ASN A 110 -3.15 3.37 -12.62
CA ASN A 110 -2.72 1.97 -12.73
C ASN A 110 -2.05 1.38 -11.47
N TRP A 111 -2.78 1.30 -10.36
CA TRP A 111 -2.33 0.62 -9.16
C TRP A 111 -2.96 -0.77 -9.04
N ILE A 112 -2.12 -1.78 -8.78
CA ILE A 112 -2.49 -3.09 -8.27
C ILE A 112 -1.97 -3.14 -6.84
N ALA A 113 -2.85 -3.35 -5.86
CA ALA A 113 -2.46 -3.39 -4.46
C ALA A 113 -2.65 -4.80 -3.89
N ILE A 114 -1.62 -5.34 -3.25
CA ILE A 114 -1.59 -6.71 -2.74
C ILE A 114 -1.33 -6.68 -1.24
N THR A 115 -2.22 -7.31 -0.48
CA THR A 115 -2.10 -7.46 0.97
C THR A 115 -2.47 -8.87 1.42
N GLY A 116 -2.21 -9.16 2.66
CA GLY A 116 -2.44 -10.44 3.34
C GLY A 116 -1.53 -10.56 4.55
N THR A 117 -1.67 -11.58 5.35
CA THR A 117 -0.71 -11.90 6.39
C THR A 117 0.55 -12.50 5.76
N ASN A 118 0.39 -13.50 4.89
CA ASN A 118 1.46 -14.22 4.22
C ASN A 118 1.30 -14.15 2.69
N GLY A 119 2.38 -14.45 1.95
CA GLY A 119 2.35 -14.59 0.49
C GLY A 119 2.44 -13.29 -0.30
N LYS A 120 2.40 -12.11 0.33
CA LYS A 120 2.41 -10.80 -0.33
C LYS A 120 3.57 -10.64 -1.30
N THR A 121 4.80 -10.83 -0.82
CA THR A 121 6.04 -10.62 -1.60
C THR A 121 6.10 -11.50 -2.83
N THR A 122 5.78 -12.79 -2.68
CA THR A 122 5.74 -13.74 -3.80
C THR A 122 4.70 -13.33 -4.84
N THR A 123 3.49 -12.98 -4.38
CA THR A 123 2.39 -12.58 -5.28
C THR A 123 2.72 -11.27 -5.99
N THR A 124 3.28 -10.28 -5.29
CA THR A 124 3.68 -8.99 -5.88
C THR A 124 4.75 -9.19 -6.95
N SER A 125 5.82 -9.93 -6.62
CA SER A 125 6.90 -10.20 -7.57
C SER A 125 6.44 -10.98 -8.79
N LEU A 126 5.55 -11.97 -8.59
CA LEU A 126 4.99 -12.76 -9.69
C LEU A 126 4.05 -11.91 -10.56
N THR A 127 3.24 -11.05 -9.97
CA THR A 127 2.34 -10.15 -10.72
C THR A 127 3.14 -9.17 -11.58
N ASP A 128 4.18 -8.55 -11.03
CA ASP A 128 5.07 -7.66 -11.77
C ASP A 128 5.77 -8.41 -12.93
N TYR A 129 6.28 -9.60 -12.64
CA TYR A 129 6.90 -10.45 -13.67
C TYR A 129 5.93 -10.81 -14.81
N LEU A 130 4.69 -11.18 -14.48
CA LEU A 130 3.68 -11.56 -15.48
C LEU A 130 3.24 -10.37 -16.33
N LEU A 131 3.09 -9.19 -15.75
CA LEU A 131 2.80 -7.96 -16.50
C LEU A 131 3.90 -7.65 -17.51
N LYS A 132 5.17 -7.69 -17.07
CA LYS A 132 6.33 -7.52 -17.95
C LYS A 132 6.39 -8.56 -19.05
N ALA A 133 6.09 -9.82 -18.73
CA ALA A 133 6.04 -10.91 -19.73
C ALA A 133 4.89 -10.73 -20.72
N ALA A 134 3.81 -10.07 -20.34
CA ALA A 134 2.70 -9.70 -21.23
C ALA A 134 2.98 -8.43 -22.05
N GLY A 135 4.11 -7.76 -21.84
CA GLY A 135 4.49 -6.54 -22.56
C GLY A 135 4.00 -5.24 -21.91
N GLU A 136 3.46 -5.33 -20.69
CA GLU A 136 3.03 -4.17 -19.90
C GLU A 136 4.21 -3.58 -19.12
N ALA A 137 4.26 -2.25 -19.04
CA ALA A 137 5.20 -1.58 -18.14
C ALA A 137 4.71 -1.73 -16.70
N SER A 138 5.57 -2.20 -15.81
CA SER A 138 5.23 -2.33 -14.39
C SER A 138 6.46 -2.26 -13.50
N VAL A 139 6.24 -1.90 -12.22
CA VAL A 139 7.25 -1.91 -11.17
C VAL A 139 6.64 -2.37 -9.86
N ALA A 140 7.35 -3.25 -9.14
CA ALA A 140 6.98 -3.67 -7.80
C ALA A 140 7.44 -2.62 -6.78
N VAL A 141 6.52 -2.15 -5.93
CA VAL A 141 6.76 -1.05 -4.99
C VAL A 141 6.16 -1.35 -3.60
N GLY A 142 6.52 -0.58 -2.59
CA GLY A 142 5.86 -0.57 -1.29
C GLY A 142 6.65 -1.26 -0.18
N ASN A 143 6.10 -2.29 0.44
CA ASN A 143 6.76 -3.06 1.49
C ASN A 143 7.88 -3.99 0.96
N ILE A 144 7.96 -4.11 -0.36
CA ILE A 144 9.01 -4.76 -1.14
C ILE A 144 9.58 -3.74 -2.11
N GLY A 145 10.83 -3.87 -2.48
CA GLY A 145 11.50 -2.96 -3.42
C GLY A 145 11.67 -1.55 -2.84
N GLU A 146 11.34 -0.55 -3.65
CA GLU A 146 11.39 0.84 -3.23
C GLU A 146 10.01 1.34 -2.77
N PRO A 147 9.95 2.29 -1.83
CA PRO A 147 8.70 2.99 -1.55
C PRO A 147 8.14 3.63 -2.81
N PRO A 148 6.81 3.62 -3.03
CA PRO A 148 6.17 4.23 -4.19
C PRO A 148 6.65 5.65 -4.49
N ILE A 149 6.94 6.46 -3.48
CA ILE A 149 7.40 7.84 -3.63
C ILE A 149 8.71 7.95 -4.43
N ASN A 150 9.58 6.94 -4.39
CA ASN A 150 10.83 6.93 -5.13
C ASN A 150 10.66 6.61 -6.62
N GLU A 151 9.53 6.07 -7.02
CA GLU A 151 9.23 5.62 -8.38
C GLU A 151 8.24 6.55 -9.12
N ILE A 152 7.79 7.65 -8.48
CA ILE A 152 6.82 8.57 -9.09
C ILE A 152 7.46 9.39 -10.20
N ASP A 153 8.68 9.88 -9.97
CA ASP A 153 9.37 10.74 -10.91
C ASP A 153 9.76 9.93 -12.15
N GLY A 154 9.22 10.31 -13.29
CA GLY A 154 9.46 9.59 -14.55
C GLY A 154 8.51 8.42 -14.83
N ARG A 155 7.57 8.11 -13.91
CA ARG A 155 6.54 7.11 -14.14
C ARG A 155 5.71 7.44 -15.39
N ALA A 156 5.60 6.48 -16.30
CA ALA A 156 4.74 6.61 -17.47
C ALA A 156 3.26 6.42 -17.09
N HIS A 157 2.33 7.13 -17.74
CA HIS A 157 0.89 7.01 -17.47
C HIS A 157 0.33 5.59 -17.65
N ASN A 158 0.96 4.77 -18.47
CA ASN A 158 0.54 3.38 -18.69
C ASN A 158 1.31 2.38 -17.82
N GLU A 159 2.22 2.82 -16.97
CA GLU A 159 2.97 1.94 -16.09
C GLU A 159 2.15 1.53 -14.87
N TRP A 160 2.19 0.24 -14.56
CA TRP A 160 1.52 -0.34 -13.40
C TRP A 160 2.42 -0.30 -12.17
N PHE A 161 1.92 0.25 -11.08
CA PHE A 161 2.48 0.02 -9.76
C PHE A 161 1.86 -1.26 -9.19
N VAL A 162 2.71 -2.26 -8.95
CA VAL A 162 2.32 -3.48 -8.23
C VAL A 162 2.77 -3.31 -6.78
N ALA A 163 1.86 -2.81 -5.96
CA ALA A 163 2.16 -2.36 -4.61
C ALA A 163 1.93 -3.47 -3.57
N GLU A 164 3.00 -3.94 -2.93
CA GLU A 164 2.89 -4.71 -1.69
C GLU A 164 2.57 -3.76 -0.54
N LEU A 165 1.41 -3.91 0.07
CA LEU A 165 0.98 -3.04 1.17
C LEU A 165 0.77 -3.83 2.47
N SER A 166 1.46 -3.41 3.53
CA SER A 166 1.23 -3.88 4.88
C SER A 166 -0.05 -3.29 5.48
N SER A 167 -0.60 -3.94 6.50
CA SER A 167 -1.75 -3.40 7.24
C SER A 167 -1.47 -2.02 7.86
N TYR A 168 -0.21 -1.74 8.22
CA TYR A 168 0.23 -0.45 8.76
C TYR A 168 0.10 0.67 7.71
N GLN A 169 0.53 0.38 6.49
CA GLN A 169 0.46 1.33 5.36
C GLN A 169 -0.99 1.58 4.96
N ILE A 170 -1.83 0.52 4.88
CA ILE A 170 -3.23 0.64 4.49
C ILE A 170 -4.04 1.37 5.59
N ALA A 171 -3.75 1.16 6.88
CA ALA A 171 -4.46 1.82 7.98
C ALA A 171 -4.50 3.36 7.83
N THR A 172 -3.45 3.92 7.24
CA THR A 172 -3.28 5.37 7.07
C THR A 172 -3.64 5.87 5.65
N THR A 173 -4.31 5.06 4.84
CA THR A 173 -4.89 5.49 3.55
C THR A 173 -6.29 6.07 3.74
N THR A 174 -6.77 6.87 2.81
CA THR A 174 -8.14 7.42 2.77
C THR A 174 -8.71 7.50 1.36
N GLU A 175 -7.91 7.80 0.35
CA GLU A 175 -8.34 7.97 -1.04
C GLU A 175 -7.67 6.95 -1.98
N LEU A 176 -6.77 6.11 -1.47
CA LEU A 176 -6.12 5.06 -2.26
C LEU A 176 -7.18 4.22 -2.98
N HIS A 177 -7.09 4.17 -4.30
CA HIS A 177 -8.06 3.51 -5.18
C HIS A 177 -7.32 2.66 -6.21
N PRO A 178 -6.95 1.42 -5.89
CA PRO A 178 -6.34 0.53 -6.84
C PRO A 178 -7.38 0.00 -7.85
N ARG A 179 -6.93 -0.24 -9.10
CA ARG A 179 -7.76 -0.89 -10.13
C ARG A 179 -7.95 -2.39 -9.85
N VAL A 180 -6.98 -2.97 -9.15
CA VAL A 180 -7.06 -4.36 -8.66
C VAL A 180 -6.53 -4.38 -7.23
N ALA A 181 -7.28 -4.98 -6.32
CA ALA A 181 -6.86 -5.20 -4.95
C ALA A 181 -6.93 -6.70 -4.59
N VAL A 182 -5.86 -7.21 -4.02
CA VAL A 182 -5.74 -8.63 -3.65
C VAL A 182 -5.62 -8.78 -2.14
N LEU A 183 -6.49 -9.57 -1.55
CA LEU A 183 -6.40 -10.01 -0.16
C LEU A 183 -6.16 -11.52 -0.12
N LEU A 184 -4.94 -11.90 0.24
CA LEU A 184 -4.49 -13.30 0.16
C LEU A 184 -5.01 -14.15 1.32
N ASN A 185 -4.91 -13.63 2.54
CA ASN A 185 -5.29 -14.33 3.78
C ASN A 185 -5.29 -13.38 4.97
N ILE A 186 -5.99 -13.76 6.04
CA ILE A 186 -6.00 -13.05 7.31
C ILE A 186 -5.74 -14.06 8.44
N THR A 187 -4.58 -13.97 9.09
CA THR A 187 -4.30 -14.66 10.35
C THR A 187 -3.86 -13.66 11.41
N PRO A 188 -4.15 -13.89 12.71
CA PRO A 188 -3.81 -12.93 13.76
C PRO A 188 -2.34 -12.57 13.75
N ASP A 189 -2.04 -11.27 13.60
CA ASP A 189 -0.69 -10.72 13.63
C ASP A 189 -0.73 -9.25 14.09
N HIS A 190 0.42 -8.72 14.49
CA HIS A 190 0.62 -7.29 14.79
C HIS A 190 -0.38 -6.68 15.78
N LEU A 191 -0.90 -7.46 16.74
CA LEU A 191 -1.94 -7.03 17.70
C LEU A 191 -1.47 -5.88 18.59
N GLY A 192 -0.18 -5.76 18.85
CA GLY A 192 0.39 -4.64 19.60
C GLY A 192 0.16 -3.28 18.90
N TRP A 193 0.25 -3.25 17.59
CA TRP A 193 0.07 -2.05 16.75
C TRP A 193 -1.44 -1.77 16.53
N HIS A 194 -2.21 -2.77 16.09
CA HIS A 194 -3.63 -2.63 15.74
C HIS A 194 -4.58 -2.71 16.94
N LYS A 195 -4.09 -3.11 18.12
CA LYS A 195 -4.86 -3.30 19.37
C LYS A 195 -5.82 -4.48 19.39
N SER A 196 -6.25 -4.99 18.23
CA SER A 196 -7.12 -6.18 18.11
C SER A 196 -6.97 -6.86 16.76
N HIS A 197 -7.37 -8.15 16.67
CA HIS A 197 -7.46 -8.88 15.42
C HIS A 197 -8.46 -8.22 14.46
N LYS A 198 -9.60 -7.77 14.97
CA LYS A 198 -10.60 -7.05 14.14
C LYS A 198 -10.01 -5.80 13.50
N ASN A 199 -9.28 -4.97 14.23
CA ASN A 199 -8.66 -3.77 13.67
C ASN A 199 -7.59 -4.12 12.62
N TYR A 200 -6.82 -5.20 12.85
CA TYR A 200 -5.85 -5.70 11.89
C TYR A 200 -6.49 -6.14 10.57
N ALA A 201 -7.58 -6.93 10.66
CA ALA A 201 -8.32 -7.39 9.49
C ALA A 201 -8.96 -6.21 8.75
N LEU A 202 -9.65 -5.33 9.46
CA LEU A 202 -10.29 -4.14 8.88
C LEU A 202 -9.28 -3.19 8.23
N ALA A 203 -8.06 -3.07 8.80
CA ALA A 203 -7.01 -2.29 8.16
C ALA A 203 -6.61 -2.84 6.78
N LYS A 204 -6.64 -4.18 6.59
CA LYS A 204 -6.40 -4.77 5.25
C LYS A 204 -7.59 -4.59 4.31
N ILE A 205 -8.81 -4.81 4.81
CA ILE A 205 -10.05 -4.71 4.03
C ILE A 205 -10.31 -3.27 3.56
N LYS A 206 -9.82 -2.28 4.30
CA LYS A 206 -9.87 -0.86 3.94
C LYS A 206 -9.30 -0.58 2.55
N LEU A 207 -8.43 -1.45 2.03
CA LEU A 207 -7.92 -1.39 0.66
C LEU A 207 -9.03 -1.35 -0.41
N PHE A 208 -10.22 -1.83 -0.07
CA PHE A 208 -11.37 -1.93 -0.97
C PHE A 208 -12.33 -0.73 -0.89
N ASP A 209 -12.13 0.21 0.05
CA ASP A 209 -13.14 1.23 0.39
C ASP A 209 -13.47 2.19 -0.76
N ASN A 210 -12.49 2.51 -1.59
CA ASN A 210 -12.67 3.45 -2.71
C ASN A 210 -12.85 2.75 -4.07
N MET A 211 -12.88 1.41 -4.11
CA MET A 211 -13.05 0.66 -5.35
C MET A 211 -14.50 0.74 -5.86
N VAL A 212 -14.65 0.76 -7.18
CA VAL A 212 -15.93 0.86 -7.90
C VAL A 212 -16.16 -0.40 -8.76
N ASP A 213 -17.32 -0.51 -9.41
CA ASP A 213 -17.76 -1.69 -10.15
C ASP A 213 -16.81 -2.15 -11.28
N ASP A 214 -16.03 -1.23 -11.84
CA ASP A 214 -15.05 -1.54 -12.89
C ASP A 214 -13.72 -2.07 -12.34
N ASP A 215 -13.47 -1.92 -11.06
CA ASP A 215 -12.29 -2.43 -10.39
C ASP A 215 -12.48 -3.89 -9.97
N LEU A 216 -11.40 -4.59 -9.65
CA LEU A 216 -11.45 -6.00 -9.29
C LEU A 216 -10.86 -6.25 -7.91
N VAL A 217 -11.67 -6.71 -6.99
CA VAL A 217 -11.21 -7.29 -5.72
C VAL A 217 -10.97 -8.79 -5.91
N VAL A 218 -9.80 -9.27 -5.53
CA VAL A 218 -9.42 -10.69 -5.60
C VAL A 218 -9.24 -11.22 -4.18
N VAL A 219 -10.00 -12.26 -3.82
CA VAL A 219 -9.97 -12.85 -2.48
C VAL A 219 -9.90 -14.37 -2.54
N ASP A 220 -9.12 -14.96 -1.64
CA ASP A 220 -9.17 -16.39 -1.35
C ASP A 220 -10.41 -16.68 -0.49
N VAL A 221 -11.40 -17.35 -1.09
CA VAL A 221 -12.67 -17.65 -0.40
C VAL A 221 -12.61 -18.94 0.44
N GLU A 222 -11.48 -19.61 0.48
CA GLU A 222 -11.24 -20.77 1.33
C GLU A 222 -10.48 -20.41 2.62
N ASP A 223 -9.96 -19.17 2.73
CA ASP A 223 -9.29 -18.69 3.93
C ASP A 223 -10.28 -18.40 5.06
N ALA A 224 -10.16 -19.16 6.15
CA ALA A 224 -11.06 -19.02 7.30
C ALA A 224 -11.02 -17.65 7.96
N GLY A 225 -9.84 -16.98 7.95
CA GLY A 225 -9.68 -15.66 8.52
C GLY A 225 -10.35 -14.57 7.67
N ILE A 226 -10.46 -14.77 6.34
CA ILE A 226 -11.22 -13.90 5.44
C ILE A 226 -12.71 -14.06 5.71
N HIS A 227 -13.22 -15.29 5.88
CA HIS A 227 -14.63 -15.57 6.17
C HIS A 227 -15.16 -14.89 7.44
N GLU A 228 -14.33 -14.69 8.44
CA GLU A 228 -14.75 -13.95 9.65
C GLU A 228 -15.18 -12.50 9.36
N PHE A 229 -14.83 -11.98 8.18
CA PHE A 229 -15.06 -10.58 7.78
C PHE A 229 -15.84 -10.43 6.47
N ASP A 230 -16.57 -11.46 6.04
CA ASP A 230 -17.36 -11.46 4.81
C ASP A 230 -18.30 -10.25 4.71
N GLU A 231 -18.92 -9.82 5.81
CA GLU A 231 -19.82 -8.67 5.86
C GLU A 231 -19.14 -7.34 5.43
N TYR A 232 -17.83 -7.23 5.57
CA TYR A 232 -17.04 -6.05 5.17
C TYR A 232 -16.47 -6.18 3.76
N ILE A 233 -16.36 -7.40 3.23
CA ILE A 233 -15.79 -7.70 1.91
C ILE A 233 -16.89 -7.71 0.85
N TYR A 234 -17.98 -8.44 1.08
CA TYR A 234 -19.08 -8.61 0.13
C TYR A 234 -20.11 -7.49 0.26
N THR A 235 -19.71 -6.27 -0.13
CA THR A 235 -20.61 -5.11 -0.14
C THR A 235 -21.21 -4.88 -1.53
N PRO A 236 -22.46 -4.37 -1.64
CA PRO A 236 -23.08 -4.05 -2.93
C PRO A 236 -22.20 -3.11 -3.77
N GLY A 237 -22.12 -3.34 -5.08
CA GLY A 237 -21.33 -2.54 -6.01
C GLY A 237 -19.84 -2.89 -6.05
N ARG A 238 -19.40 -3.95 -5.36
CA ARG A 238 -18.03 -4.41 -5.38
C ARG A 238 -17.91 -5.67 -6.26
N ARG A 239 -17.12 -5.60 -7.31
CA ARG A 239 -16.82 -6.73 -8.19
C ARG A 239 -15.73 -7.60 -7.56
N ILE A 240 -16.04 -8.88 -7.30
CA ILE A 240 -15.16 -9.80 -6.57
C ILE A 240 -14.82 -11.02 -7.42
N CYS A 241 -13.53 -11.24 -7.66
CA CYS A 241 -12.99 -12.47 -8.18
C CYS A 241 -12.65 -13.42 -7.02
N LYS A 242 -13.38 -14.53 -6.95
CA LYS A 242 -13.20 -15.56 -5.92
C LYS A 242 -12.10 -16.53 -6.33
N VAL A 243 -11.09 -16.68 -5.51
CA VAL A 243 -10.04 -17.70 -5.69
C VAL A 243 -10.35 -18.89 -4.82
N ALA A 244 -10.38 -20.10 -5.40
CA ALA A 244 -10.65 -21.33 -4.69
C ALA A 244 -10.04 -22.53 -5.42
N PHE A 245 -9.93 -23.70 -4.77
CA PHE A 245 -9.61 -24.95 -5.44
C PHE A 245 -10.81 -25.47 -6.21
N ASP A 246 -11.98 -25.55 -5.56
CA ASP A 246 -13.20 -25.95 -6.20
C ASP A 246 -13.86 -24.75 -6.92
N GLU A 247 -14.69 -25.04 -7.94
CA GLU A 247 -15.36 -23.98 -8.69
C GLU A 247 -16.35 -23.21 -7.83
N PRO A 248 -16.11 -21.92 -7.54
CA PRO A 248 -17.03 -21.09 -6.78
C PRO A 248 -18.14 -20.51 -7.67
N GLU A 249 -19.25 -20.14 -7.07
CA GLU A 249 -20.31 -19.39 -7.75
C GLU A 249 -19.85 -17.95 -8.04
N GLY A 250 -20.32 -17.38 -9.16
CA GLY A 250 -20.08 -15.97 -9.53
C GLY A 250 -19.55 -15.81 -10.94
N GLU A 251 -19.56 -14.56 -11.42
CA GLU A 251 -19.11 -14.21 -12.77
C GLU A 251 -17.59 -14.04 -12.86
N ASP A 252 -16.92 -13.77 -11.74
CA ASP A 252 -15.48 -13.61 -11.65
C ASP A 252 -14.90 -14.63 -10.65
N ALA A 253 -14.02 -15.50 -11.11
CA ALA A 253 -13.41 -16.55 -10.29
C ALA A 253 -12.07 -17.03 -10.87
N ALA A 254 -11.22 -17.59 -10.01
CA ALA A 254 -10.07 -18.39 -10.40
C ALA A 254 -10.10 -19.71 -9.60
N PHE A 255 -10.08 -20.83 -10.28
CA PHE A 255 -10.27 -22.16 -9.67
C PHE A 255 -9.62 -23.27 -10.48
N VAL A 256 -9.63 -24.51 -9.96
CA VAL A 256 -9.09 -25.67 -10.65
C VAL A 256 -10.23 -26.56 -11.12
N ARG A 257 -10.24 -26.93 -12.42
CA ARG A 257 -11.15 -27.91 -13.02
C ARG A 257 -10.34 -28.87 -13.92
N ASP A 258 -10.48 -30.16 -13.70
CA ASP A 258 -9.77 -31.22 -14.46
C ASP A 258 -8.23 -31.03 -14.46
N GLY A 259 -7.68 -30.61 -13.33
CA GLY A 259 -6.24 -30.36 -13.16
C GLY A 259 -5.71 -29.13 -13.93
N LYS A 260 -6.58 -28.25 -14.40
CA LYS A 260 -6.23 -26.99 -15.06
C LYS A 260 -6.74 -25.82 -14.24
N MET A 261 -5.94 -24.77 -14.16
CA MET A 261 -6.40 -23.50 -13.63
C MET A 261 -7.33 -22.83 -14.66
N ILE A 262 -8.49 -22.41 -14.21
CA ILE A 262 -9.48 -21.66 -15.00
C ILE A 262 -9.59 -20.26 -14.38
N VAL A 263 -9.51 -19.25 -15.20
CA VAL A 263 -9.85 -17.88 -14.81
C VAL A 263 -11.16 -17.51 -15.53
N ARG A 264 -12.17 -17.17 -14.77
CA ARG A 264 -13.47 -16.67 -15.25
C ARG A 264 -13.56 -15.19 -14.95
N LEU A 265 -13.76 -14.37 -15.97
CA LEU A 265 -13.98 -12.92 -15.81
C LEU A 265 -15.22 -12.52 -16.60
N LYS A 266 -16.19 -11.88 -15.93
CA LYS A 266 -17.49 -11.50 -16.51
C LYS A 266 -18.15 -12.70 -17.21
N GLY A 267 -18.10 -13.87 -16.58
CA GLY A 267 -18.64 -15.12 -17.10
C GLY A 267 -17.84 -15.80 -18.23
N VAL A 268 -16.78 -15.18 -18.73
CA VAL A 268 -15.92 -15.76 -19.78
C VAL A 268 -14.77 -16.54 -19.15
N GLU A 269 -14.68 -17.81 -19.47
CA GLU A 269 -13.65 -18.71 -18.95
C GLU A 269 -12.43 -18.79 -19.86
N THR A 270 -11.26 -18.70 -19.27
CA THR A 270 -9.97 -18.88 -19.94
C THR A 270 -9.15 -19.92 -19.17
N PRO A 271 -8.78 -21.06 -19.77
CA PRO A 271 -7.85 -21.98 -19.12
C PRO A 271 -6.43 -21.39 -19.13
N VAL A 272 -5.77 -21.45 -17.97
CA VAL A 272 -4.39 -20.99 -17.80
C VAL A 272 -3.45 -22.18 -17.79
N SER A 273 -2.40 -22.14 -18.62
CA SER A 273 -1.39 -23.20 -18.67
C SER A 273 -0.25 -22.92 -17.71
N TYR A 274 0.10 -23.88 -16.87
CA TYR A 274 1.24 -23.81 -15.94
C TYR A 274 2.61 -23.98 -16.62
N THR A 275 2.69 -24.22 -17.92
CA THR A 275 3.92 -24.68 -18.57
C THR A 275 5.08 -23.67 -18.54
N HIS A 276 4.85 -22.45 -18.12
CA HIS A 276 5.87 -21.39 -18.02
C HIS A 276 6.29 -21.05 -16.59
N LEU A 277 5.59 -21.54 -15.57
CA LEU A 277 5.96 -21.36 -14.17
C LEU A 277 6.86 -22.53 -13.75
N ARG A 278 8.16 -22.40 -13.90
CA ARG A 278 9.14 -23.38 -13.38
C ARG A 278 9.40 -23.09 -11.90
N ALA A 279 9.41 -24.16 -11.09
CA ALA A 279 9.66 -24.13 -9.64
C ALA A 279 11.03 -23.56 -9.22
N HIS A 280 11.89 -23.16 -10.15
CA HIS A 280 13.23 -22.66 -9.87
C HIS A 280 13.30 -21.22 -9.35
N GLU A 281 12.20 -20.46 -9.39
CA GLU A 281 12.22 -19.07 -8.95
C GLU A 281 11.72 -18.88 -7.51
N THR A 282 11.09 -19.89 -6.92
CA THR A 282 10.64 -19.83 -5.51
C THR A 282 11.75 -20.17 -4.50
N ASP A 283 12.82 -20.84 -4.91
CA ASP A 283 13.91 -21.29 -4.02
C ASP A 283 14.94 -20.18 -3.71
N GLN A 284 14.87 -19.02 -4.35
CA GLN A 284 15.82 -17.92 -4.11
C GLN A 284 15.37 -16.94 -3.01
N TYR A 285 14.17 -17.12 -2.43
CA TYR A 285 13.59 -16.22 -1.43
C TYR A 285 13.10 -16.92 -0.15
N LEU A 286 13.57 -18.14 0.12
CA LEU A 286 13.37 -18.83 1.41
C LEU A 286 14.59 -18.69 2.30
#